data_339805d350cd395e8bcfa24a283216d7
#
_entry.id   339805d350cd395e8bcfa24a283216d7
#
_cell.length_a   1.000
_cell.length_b   1.000
_cell.length_c   1.000
_cell.angle_alpha   90.00
_cell.angle_beta   90.00
_cell.angle_gamma   90.00
#
_symmetry.space_group_name_H-M   'P 1'
#
loop_
_entity.id
_entity.type
_entity.pdbx_description
1 polymer ?
#
loop_
_entity_poly.entity_id
_entity_poly.type
_entity_poly.pdbx_seq_one_letter_code
_entity_poly.pdbx_strand_id
1 'polypeptide(L)'
;MKELSVEEKAYDGFMDKECIDLCNKLNSLSDVKTIESCCGHCKNQYMIFFNCYDFIRLGKLFRCVNRNYSDGKWRIEVDGSDIQPCNQFMLISKEPFNSTEEMMKSVNELIDNIDYWENPTFDNYFNNNGNNHERNDYRRKS
;
A
#
# COMPACT_ATOMS: atom_id res chain seq x y z
N MET A 1 16.81 6.88 -22.14
CA MET A 1 17.22 5.81 -21.24
C MET A 1 16.01 5.07 -20.72
N LYS A 2 16.07 3.77 -20.73
CA LYS A 2 14.93 2.96 -20.32
C LYS A 2 14.80 2.92 -18.81
N GLU A 3 13.62 3.06 -18.30
CA GLU A 3 13.36 2.94 -16.88
C GLU A 3 13.34 1.46 -16.48
N LEU A 4 13.97 1.14 -15.36
CA LEU A 4 14.03 -0.25 -14.90
C LEU A 4 12.69 -0.68 -14.31
N SER A 5 12.31 -1.93 -14.53
CA SER A 5 11.15 -2.51 -13.86
C SER A 5 11.45 -2.73 -12.39
N VAL A 6 10.42 -3.04 -11.61
CA VAL A 6 10.58 -3.31 -10.18
C VAL A 6 11.53 -4.49 -9.96
N GLU A 7 11.34 -5.57 -10.75
CA GLU A 7 12.19 -6.75 -10.63
C GLU A 7 13.63 -6.47 -11.02
N GLU A 8 13.82 -5.65 -12.06
CA GLU A 8 15.18 -5.29 -12.46
C GLU A 8 15.88 -4.48 -11.40
N LYS A 9 15.16 -3.55 -10.76
CA LYS A 9 15.76 -2.76 -9.67
C LYS A 9 16.16 -3.64 -8.50
N ALA A 10 15.36 -4.63 -8.17
CA ALA A 10 15.68 -5.54 -7.08
C ALA A 10 16.88 -6.41 -7.43
N TYR A 11 16.91 -6.93 -8.65
CA TYR A 11 18.00 -7.78 -9.11
C TYR A 11 19.33 -7.02 -9.08
N ASP A 12 19.30 -5.74 -9.48
CA ASP A 12 20.50 -4.92 -9.55
C ASP A 12 20.87 -4.29 -8.20
N GLY A 13 20.13 -4.58 -7.13
CA GLY A 13 20.42 -4.04 -5.81
C GLY A 13 19.90 -2.63 -5.59
N PHE A 14 19.05 -2.13 -6.47
CA PHE A 14 18.46 -0.80 -6.30
C PHE A 14 17.20 -0.82 -5.47
N MET A 15 16.72 -1.99 -5.07
CA MET A 15 15.49 -2.13 -4.32
C MET A 15 15.56 -3.40 -3.47
N ASP A 16 15.04 -3.33 -2.26
CA ASP A 16 14.92 -4.51 -1.41
C ASP A 16 13.92 -5.50 -2.01
N LYS A 17 14.28 -6.77 -2.03
CA LYS A 17 13.40 -7.79 -2.60
C LYS A 17 12.07 -7.87 -1.85
N GLU A 18 12.07 -7.52 -0.57
CA GLU A 18 10.84 -7.52 0.22
C GLU A 18 9.85 -6.46 -0.23
N CYS A 19 10.27 -5.51 -1.06
CA CYS A 19 9.39 -4.46 -1.58
C CYS A 19 8.82 -4.77 -2.96
N ILE A 20 9.27 -5.86 -3.60
CA ILE A 20 8.89 -6.15 -4.99
C ILE A 20 7.38 -6.27 -5.15
N ASP A 21 6.77 -7.14 -4.35
CA ASP A 21 5.35 -7.46 -4.54
C ASP A 21 4.45 -6.25 -4.29
N LEU A 22 4.76 -5.48 -3.24
CA LEU A 22 3.93 -4.32 -2.91
C LEU A 22 4.14 -3.20 -3.93
N CYS A 23 5.37 -2.97 -4.39
CA CYS A 23 5.61 -2.01 -5.45
C CYS A 23 4.89 -2.41 -6.74
N ASN A 24 4.91 -3.69 -7.09
CA ASN A 24 4.19 -4.17 -8.25
C ASN A 24 2.68 -3.96 -8.10
N LYS A 25 2.14 -4.23 -6.91
CA LYS A 25 0.71 -4.01 -6.67
C LYS A 25 0.36 -2.54 -6.86
N LEU A 26 1.13 -1.64 -6.26
CA LEU A 26 0.87 -0.21 -6.40
C LEU A 26 0.97 0.24 -7.86
N ASN A 27 2.00 -0.22 -8.56
CA ASN A 27 2.18 0.15 -9.97
C ASN A 27 1.12 -0.43 -10.89
N SER A 28 0.38 -1.44 -10.44
CA SER A 28 -0.72 -2.00 -11.22
C SER A 28 -1.97 -1.13 -11.17
N LEU A 29 -2.02 -0.19 -10.23
CA LEU A 29 -3.17 0.70 -10.10
C LEU A 29 -3.01 1.88 -11.05
N SER A 30 -4.12 2.33 -11.64
CA SER A 30 -4.06 3.47 -12.54
C SER A 30 -3.60 4.71 -11.80
N ASP A 31 -2.79 5.53 -12.46
CA ASP A 31 -2.30 6.81 -11.95
C ASP A 31 -1.41 6.72 -10.71
N VAL A 32 -0.87 5.54 -10.42
CA VAL A 32 0.07 5.35 -9.31
C VAL A 32 1.40 4.88 -9.88
N LYS A 33 2.48 5.50 -9.43
CA LYS A 33 3.82 5.10 -9.82
C LYS A 33 4.75 5.18 -8.62
N THR A 34 5.39 4.06 -8.28
CA THR A 34 6.35 4.04 -7.17
C THR A 34 7.65 4.72 -7.60
N ILE A 35 8.31 5.37 -6.63
CA ILE A 35 9.55 6.11 -6.87
C ILE A 35 10.72 5.42 -6.19
N GLU A 36 10.62 5.23 -4.88
CA GLU A 36 11.65 4.63 -4.06
C GLU A 36 11.02 3.77 -2.99
N SER A 37 11.74 2.80 -2.48
CA SER A 37 11.24 1.94 -1.42
C SER A 37 12.38 1.42 -0.56
N CYS A 38 12.06 1.09 0.69
CA CYS A 38 12.99 0.44 1.60
C CYS A 38 12.18 -0.36 2.61
N CYS A 39 12.55 -1.61 2.81
CA CYS A 39 11.81 -2.46 3.75
C CYS A 39 12.13 -2.15 5.21
N GLY A 40 13.09 -1.28 5.47
CA GLY A 40 13.48 -0.92 6.84
C GLY A 40 14.39 -1.94 7.51
N HIS A 41 14.55 -3.12 6.94
CA HIS A 41 15.45 -4.17 7.43
C HIS A 41 15.16 -4.53 8.88
N CYS A 42 13.90 -4.46 9.29
CA CYS A 42 13.43 -4.76 10.65
C CYS A 42 14.03 -3.84 11.73
N LYS A 43 14.62 -2.74 11.31
CA LYS A 43 15.17 -1.73 12.23
C LYS A 43 14.46 -0.41 12.09
N ASN A 44 13.98 -0.13 10.89
CA ASN A 44 13.27 1.11 10.60
C ASN A 44 11.93 0.77 9.98
N GLN A 45 11.11 1.78 9.74
CA GLN A 45 9.81 1.57 9.11
C GLN A 45 9.98 1.17 7.65
N TYR A 46 9.04 0.34 7.19
CA TYR A 46 8.94 -0.03 5.79
C TYR A 46 8.32 1.14 5.05
N MET A 47 8.91 1.59 3.95
CA MET A 47 8.45 2.78 3.24
C MET A 47 8.45 2.59 1.74
N ILE A 48 7.41 3.09 1.08
CA ILE A 48 7.37 3.19 -0.38
C ILE A 48 6.90 4.60 -0.73
N PHE A 49 7.72 5.32 -1.47
CA PHE A 49 7.34 6.63 -2.00
C PHE A 49 6.71 6.44 -3.35
N PHE A 50 5.60 7.13 -3.60
CA PHE A 50 4.90 6.99 -4.88
C PHE A 50 4.22 8.29 -5.26
N ASN A 51 3.99 8.44 -6.58
CA ASN A 51 3.18 9.52 -7.11
C ASN A 51 1.78 8.98 -7.36
N CYS A 52 0.77 9.81 -7.11
CA CYS A 52 -0.60 9.48 -7.46
C CYS A 52 -1.25 10.73 -8.06
N TYR A 53 -1.78 10.60 -9.27
CA TYR A 53 -2.26 11.75 -10.04
C TYR A 53 -3.78 11.83 -10.10
N ASP A 54 -4.48 11.00 -9.35
CA ASP A 54 -5.95 10.95 -9.37
C ASP A 54 -6.48 10.93 -7.95
N PHE A 55 -7.30 11.91 -7.60
CA PHE A 55 -7.87 12.02 -6.25
C PHE A 55 -8.76 10.83 -5.88
N ILE A 56 -9.49 10.30 -6.85
CA ILE A 56 -10.37 9.15 -6.57
C ILE A 56 -9.52 7.94 -6.24
N ARG A 57 -8.47 7.70 -7.01
CA ARG A 57 -7.54 6.61 -6.74
C ARG A 57 -6.89 6.77 -5.38
N LEU A 58 -6.43 7.98 -5.09
CA LEU A 58 -5.78 8.26 -3.82
C LEU A 58 -6.75 8.02 -2.66
N GLY A 59 -7.99 8.46 -2.81
CA GLY A 59 -9.01 8.24 -1.77
C GLY A 59 -9.25 6.78 -1.49
N LYS A 60 -9.26 5.94 -2.52
CA LYS A 60 -9.42 4.49 -2.34
C LYS A 60 -8.25 3.90 -1.58
N LEU A 61 -7.03 4.32 -1.91
CA LEU A 61 -5.85 3.85 -1.19
C LEU A 61 -5.88 4.28 0.27
N PHE A 62 -6.22 5.54 0.53
CA PHE A 62 -6.34 6.02 1.90
C PHE A 62 -7.37 5.23 2.69
N ARG A 63 -8.51 4.95 2.08
CA ARG A 63 -9.55 4.17 2.75
C ARG A 63 -9.05 2.77 3.07
N CYS A 64 -8.36 2.15 2.13
CA CYS A 64 -7.85 0.81 2.30
C CYS A 64 -6.80 0.74 3.41
N VAL A 65 -5.92 1.73 3.46
CA VAL A 65 -4.74 1.67 4.34
C VAL A 65 -5.02 2.32 5.68
N ASN A 66 -5.59 3.54 5.68
CA ASN A 66 -5.64 4.35 6.89
C ASN A 66 -6.86 4.07 7.77
N ARG A 67 -7.84 3.32 7.28
CA ARG A 67 -9.07 3.09 8.02
C ARG A 67 -9.18 1.67 8.55
N ASN A 68 -8.04 1.04 8.73
CA ASN A 68 -7.97 -0.29 9.35
C ASN A 68 -8.71 -1.40 8.63
N TYR A 69 -8.79 -1.29 7.34
CA TYR A 69 -9.29 -2.40 6.55
C TYR A 69 -8.21 -3.45 6.33
N SER A 70 -6.98 -3.13 6.73
CA SER A 70 -5.90 -4.09 6.80
C SER A 70 -5.67 -4.43 8.28
N ASP A 71 -4.47 -4.82 8.64
CA ASP A 71 -4.14 -5.16 10.02
C ASP A 71 -3.86 -3.93 10.90
N GLY A 72 -4.08 -2.74 10.37
CA GLY A 72 -3.85 -1.52 11.13
C GLY A 72 -2.40 -1.12 11.25
N LYS A 73 -1.51 -1.76 10.52
CA LYS A 73 -0.08 -1.53 10.64
C LYS A 73 0.49 -0.55 9.62
N TRP A 74 -0.34 0.01 8.77
CA TRP A 74 0.10 0.87 7.67
C TRP A 74 -0.63 2.19 7.66
N ARG A 75 0.01 3.20 7.07
CA ARG A 75 -0.65 4.47 6.78
C ARG A 75 -0.04 5.09 5.54
N ILE A 76 -0.75 6.04 4.95
CA ILE A 76 -0.25 6.85 3.85
C ILE A 76 -0.14 8.28 4.33
N GLU A 77 0.97 8.93 4.00
CA GLU A 77 1.21 10.33 4.35
C GLU A 77 1.61 11.10 3.10
N VAL A 78 1.42 12.40 3.15
CA VAL A 78 1.95 13.28 2.11
C VAL A 78 3.46 13.38 2.30
N ASP A 79 4.20 13.33 1.19
CA ASP A 79 5.64 13.55 1.27
C ASP A 79 5.86 15.03 1.61
N GLY A 80 6.52 15.28 2.72
CA GLY A 80 6.68 16.63 3.25
C GLY A 80 7.76 17.46 2.62
N SER A 81 8.30 17.04 1.49
CA SER A 81 9.36 17.80 0.84
C SER A 81 8.79 19.09 0.22
N ASP A 82 9.41 20.21 0.54
CA ASP A 82 8.93 21.51 0.07
C ASP A 82 9.06 21.71 -1.42
N ILE A 83 9.95 20.96 -2.05
CA ILE A 83 10.18 21.13 -3.47
C ILE A 83 9.43 20.12 -4.31
N GLN A 84 8.71 19.23 -3.70
CA GLN A 84 8.00 18.19 -4.45
C GLN A 84 6.59 18.63 -4.79
N PRO A 85 6.07 18.19 -5.93
CA PRO A 85 4.65 18.43 -6.23
C PRO A 85 3.77 17.76 -5.17
N CYS A 86 2.58 18.28 -5.00
CA CYS A 86 1.66 17.76 -4.00
C CYS A 86 1.03 16.41 -4.37
N ASN A 87 1.49 15.76 -5.42
CA ASN A 87 1.02 14.43 -5.79
C ASN A 87 1.97 13.32 -5.33
N GLN A 88 2.93 13.63 -4.46
CA GLN A 88 3.88 12.64 -3.96
C GLN A 88 3.52 12.22 -2.55
N PHE A 89 3.46 10.92 -2.33
CA PHE A 89 2.97 10.33 -1.08
C PHE A 89 3.90 9.23 -0.61
N MET A 90 3.71 8.81 0.64
CA MET A 90 4.51 7.76 1.24
C MET A 90 3.58 6.75 1.90
N LEU A 91 3.71 5.48 1.48
CA LEU A 91 3.09 4.37 2.18
C LEU A 91 4.11 3.87 3.19
N ILE A 92 3.73 3.84 4.47
CA ILE A 92 4.70 3.58 5.53
C ILE A 92 4.07 2.68 6.59
N SER A 93 4.86 1.75 7.12
CA SER A 93 4.41 0.98 8.27
C SER A 93 4.51 1.85 9.51
N LYS A 94 3.59 1.65 10.45
CA LYS A 94 3.56 2.48 11.67
C LYS A 94 4.75 2.20 12.57
N GLU A 95 5.23 0.95 12.56
CA GLU A 95 6.37 0.53 13.35
C GLU A 95 7.30 -0.32 12.50
N PRO A 96 8.57 -0.44 12.88
CA PRO A 96 9.43 -1.44 12.23
C PRO A 96 8.86 -2.83 12.49
N PHE A 97 9.06 -3.73 11.55
CA PHE A 97 8.64 -5.13 11.73
C PHE A 97 9.67 -5.88 12.57
N ASN A 98 9.21 -6.84 13.35
CA ASN A 98 10.09 -7.61 14.23
C ASN A 98 10.86 -8.69 13.50
N SER A 99 10.35 -9.14 12.36
CA SER A 99 11.01 -10.17 11.56
C SER A 99 10.58 -10.03 10.11
N THR A 100 11.37 -10.63 9.22
CA THR A 100 11.02 -10.66 7.80
C THR A 100 9.72 -11.43 7.58
N GLU A 101 9.51 -12.48 8.37
CA GLU A 101 8.29 -13.26 8.26
C GLU A 101 7.06 -12.42 8.59
N GLU A 102 7.11 -11.67 9.69
CA GLU A 102 6.02 -10.79 10.07
C GLU A 102 5.80 -9.72 9.02
N MET A 103 6.90 -9.15 8.51
CA MET A 103 6.86 -8.14 7.47
C MET A 103 6.11 -8.65 6.24
N MET A 104 6.50 -9.82 5.73
CA MET A 104 5.89 -10.35 4.51
C MET A 104 4.45 -10.77 4.71
N LYS A 105 4.09 -11.22 5.91
CA LYS A 105 2.70 -11.51 6.21
C LYS A 105 1.86 -10.22 6.13
N SER A 106 2.34 -9.14 6.72
CA SER A 106 1.63 -7.87 6.70
C SER A 106 1.55 -7.30 5.29
N VAL A 107 2.64 -7.41 4.52
CA VAL A 107 2.66 -6.97 3.12
C VAL A 107 1.61 -7.73 2.31
N ASN A 108 1.55 -9.04 2.47
CA ASN A 108 0.61 -9.85 1.71
C ASN A 108 -0.84 -9.54 2.08
N GLU A 109 -1.09 -9.31 3.37
CA GLU A 109 -2.43 -8.91 3.81
C GLU A 109 -2.82 -7.55 3.22
N LEU A 110 -1.88 -6.62 3.17
CA LEU A 110 -2.15 -5.32 2.58
C LEU A 110 -2.43 -5.43 1.08
N ILE A 111 -1.65 -6.24 0.37
CA ILE A 111 -1.86 -6.47 -1.06
C ILE A 111 -3.26 -7.04 -1.30
N ASP A 112 -3.66 -8.04 -0.51
CA ASP A 112 -4.98 -8.65 -0.65
C ASP A 112 -6.07 -7.63 -0.40
N ASN A 113 -5.87 -6.76 0.57
CA ASN A 113 -6.85 -5.74 0.92
C ASN A 113 -6.97 -4.69 -0.18
N ILE A 114 -5.85 -4.27 -0.75
CA ILE A 114 -5.86 -3.34 -1.89
C ILE A 114 -6.62 -3.98 -3.05
N ASP A 115 -6.31 -5.25 -3.33
CA ASP A 115 -6.94 -5.96 -4.43
C ASP A 115 -8.46 -6.04 -4.25
N TYR A 116 -8.88 -6.34 -3.03
CA TYR A 116 -10.31 -6.40 -2.73
C TYR A 116 -10.99 -5.05 -3.00
N TRP A 117 -10.40 -3.95 -2.53
CA TRP A 117 -11.03 -2.65 -2.66
C TRP A 117 -10.93 -2.05 -4.05
N GLU A 118 -9.94 -2.50 -4.85
CA GLU A 118 -9.81 -2.04 -6.22
C GLU A 118 -10.68 -2.82 -7.18
N ASN A 119 -10.89 -4.10 -6.90
CA ASN A 119 -11.62 -4.99 -7.81
C ASN A 119 -12.65 -5.82 -7.06
N PRO A 120 -13.62 -5.19 -6.40
CA PRO A 120 -14.62 -5.96 -5.66
C PRO A 120 -15.49 -6.72 -6.65
N THR A 121 -15.67 -8.02 -6.41
CA THR A 121 -16.60 -8.81 -7.18
C THR A 121 -17.96 -8.75 -6.52
N PHE A 122 -18.98 -9.15 -7.28
CA PHE A 122 -20.32 -9.20 -6.74
C PHE A 122 -20.37 -10.11 -5.50
N ASP A 123 -19.73 -11.26 -5.57
CA ASP A 123 -19.69 -12.19 -4.44
C ASP A 123 -18.97 -11.59 -3.24
N ASN A 124 -17.83 -10.95 -3.47
CA ASN A 124 -17.09 -10.31 -2.41
C ASN A 124 -17.89 -9.19 -1.76
N TYR A 125 -18.59 -8.41 -2.57
CA TYR A 125 -19.40 -7.34 -2.06
C TYR A 125 -20.46 -7.87 -1.10
N PHE A 126 -21.20 -8.91 -1.51
CA PHE A 126 -22.22 -9.48 -0.67
C PHE A 126 -21.66 -10.14 0.57
N ASN A 127 -20.57 -10.88 0.44
CA ASN A 127 -19.98 -11.56 1.59
C ASN A 127 -19.53 -10.58 2.64
N ASN A 128 -18.98 -9.44 2.22
CA ASN A 128 -18.45 -8.48 3.17
C ASN A 128 -19.48 -7.51 3.69
N ASN A 129 -20.48 -7.16 2.89
CA ASN A 129 -21.48 -6.21 3.32
C ASN A 129 -22.68 -6.89 3.91
N GLY A 130 -22.97 -8.11 3.50
CA GLY A 130 -24.09 -8.85 4.03
C GLY A 130 -23.81 -9.52 5.33
N ASN A 131 -22.52 -9.80 5.62
CA ASN A 131 -22.15 -10.57 6.80
C ASN A 131 -21.41 -9.78 7.84
N ASN A 132 -21.09 -8.55 7.54
CA ASN A 132 -20.28 -7.75 8.43
C ASN A 132 -20.89 -6.48 8.77
N HIS A 133 -22.15 -6.54 9.01
CA HIS A 133 -22.78 -5.38 9.40
C HIS A 133 -22.28 -4.89 10.64
N GLU A 134 -21.64 -5.71 11.32
CA GLU A 134 -21.03 -5.31 12.50
C GLU A 134 -19.87 -4.41 12.24
N ARG A 135 -19.55 -4.30 11.10
CA ARG A 135 -18.59 -3.30 10.85
C ARG A 135 -19.23 -2.04 10.43
N ASN A 136 -19.65 -2.19 10.39
CA ASN A 136 -19.93 -1.24 9.90
C ASN A 136 -20.04 -0.41 10.34
N ASP A 137 -20.22 -0.45 10.55
CA ASP A 137 -20.29 0.21 10.67
C ASP A 137 -19.71 0.84 10.71
N TYR A 138 -19.72 0.56 10.51
CA TYR A 138 -19.40 1.23 10.02
C TYR A 138 -19.21 1.72 9.74
N ARG A 139 -19.45 1.72 9.55
CA ARG A 139 -19.63 2.07 8.94
C ARG A 139 -19.57 2.38 9.19
N ARG A 140 -19.71 2.22 9.55
CA ARG A 140 -19.95 2.35 9.67
C ARG A 140 -19.28 2.32 10.18
N LYS A 141 -19.08 2.25 10.52
CA LYS A 141 -18.72 2.19 10.70
C LYS A 141 -18.21 2.60 10.52
N SER A 142 -18.59 2.40 10.22
CA SER A 142 -18.50 2.81 9.57
C SER A 142 -18.40 3.13 9.46
#